data_d8c09264e0f384fdcaed5a0926b7e82c
#
_entry.id   d8c09264e0f384fdcaed5a0926b7e82c
#
_cell.length_a   1.000
_cell.length_b   1.000
_cell.length_c   1.000
_cell.angle_alpha   90.00
_cell.angle_beta   90.00
_cell.angle_gamma   90.00
#
_symmetry.space_group_name_H-M   'P 1'
#
loop_
_entity.id
_entity.type
_entity.pdbx_description
1 polymer ?
#
loop_
_entity_poly.entity_id
_entity_poly.type
_entity_poly.pdbx_seq_one_letter_code
_entity_poly.pdbx_strand_id
1 'polypeptide(L)'
;MLWRRICKLVMVSVLFGAAFAVADEPADSSAVKTDSVAVADSTGLKTSREGTLSIVSLLLPHNSLKNSETLHNWPFFAFAVPAYTYHFKVQQDFGKLLSFKGLAAGDVNFAGVGLKLDAAIELMHLLELGAEANTGTALNYGETATFMGVYDTEKRNYRQDAMFTEYAYGMRYHTALTIPLLAFLPKSDWTKIILKGTAELKYSAYTGAEDKEVWKAGNENMVNGFKYKYGGTLIYMMPFKRVPMAMLAVNASGFKHEYDFDDVYKDYNPDFVTVSITPMASIKVSQKWNGMLMASVSRDRKFENHRYPTTEELLQKQVGSEWDLRTVMFIMSRKF
;
A
#
# COMPACT_ATOMS: atom_id res chain seq x y z
N MET A 1 -18.64 -18.65 -23.00
CA MET A 1 -17.18 -18.69 -22.85
C MET A 1 -16.58 -17.30 -22.57
N LEU A 2 -17.02 -16.26 -23.24
CA LEU A 2 -16.54 -14.87 -23.08
C LEU A 2 -16.70 -14.34 -21.63
N TRP A 3 -17.85 -14.53 -21.01
CA TRP A 3 -18.15 -14.09 -19.65
C TRP A 3 -17.22 -14.70 -18.57
N ARG A 4 -16.85 -15.98 -18.71
CA ARG A 4 -15.88 -16.64 -17.82
C ARG A 4 -14.45 -16.09 -17.99
N ARG A 5 -14.07 -15.70 -19.22
CA ARG A 5 -12.76 -15.07 -19.48
C ARG A 5 -12.73 -13.63 -18.96
N ILE A 6 -13.82 -12.88 -19.11
CA ILE A 6 -13.98 -11.52 -18.59
C ILE A 6 -13.90 -11.51 -17.05
N CYS A 7 -14.67 -12.34 -16.38
CA CYS A 7 -14.57 -12.45 -14.92
C CYS A 7 -13.19 -12.87 -14.43
N LYS A 8 -12.50 -13.69 -15.20
CA LYS A 8 -11.17 -14.17 -14.86
C LYS A 8 -10.09 -13.09 -14.99
N LEU A 9 -10.05 -12.33 -16.08
CA LEU A 9 -9.03 -11.30 -16.32
C LEU A 9 -9.20 -10.08 -15.41
N VAL A 10 -10.44 -9.72 -15.13
CA VAL A 10 -10.80 -8.54 -14.35
C VAL A 10 -10.60 -8.73 -12.86
N MET A 11 -10.86 -9.91 -12.32
CA MET A 11 -10.51 -10.23 -10.94
C MET A 11 -9.01 -10.05 -10.66
N VAL A 12 -8.19 -10.23 -11.65
CA VAL A 12 -6.75 -10.41 -11.53
C VAL A 12 -5.97 -9.14 -11.34
N SER A 13 -6.13 -8.20 -12.25
CA SER A 13 -5.27 -7.01 -12.29
C SER A 13 -5.59 -6.01 -11.18
N VAL A 14 -6.78 -6.12 -10.63
CA VAL A 14 -7.37 -5.08 -9.79
C VAL A 14 -7.33 -5.42 -8.31
N LEU A 15 -7.31 -6.69 -7.96
CA LEU A 15 -7.36 -7.15 -6.56
C LEU A 15 -6.06 -6.89 -5.80
N PHE A 16 -4.96 -6.69 -6.47
CA PHE A 16 -3.64 -6.55 -5.85
C PHE A 16 -3.25 -5.15 -5.43
N GLY A 17 -3.62 -4.14 -6.20
CA GLY A 17 -3.43 -2.76 -5.76
C GLY A 17 -4.11 -2.50 -4.41
N ALA A 18 -5.19 -3.24 -4.13
CA ALA A 18 -5.93 -3.13 -2.88
C ALA A 18 -5.33 -3.94 -1.73
N ALA A 19 -4.82 -5.13 -2.00
CA ALA A 19 -4.32 -6.00 -0.94
C ALA A 19 -3.00 -5.49 -0.34
N PHE A 20 -2.11 -4.93 -1.16
CA PHE A 20 -0.88 -4.31 -0.69
C PHE A 20 -1.05 -2.85 -0.27
N ALA A 21 -2.03 -2.11 -0.81
CA ALA A 21 -2.37 -0.78 -0.32
C ALA A 21 -3.00 -0.80 1.09
N VAL A 22 -3.66 -1.89 1.48
CA VAL A 22 -4.15 -2.10 2.85
C VAL A 22 -3.00 -2.40 3.81
N ALA A 23 -1.91 -3.03 3.33
CA ALA A 23 -0.70 -3.26 4.13
C ALA A 23 0.16 -1.99 4.29
N ASP A 24 0.04 -1.03 3.37
CA ASP A 24 0.69 0.29 3.42
C ASP A 24 -0.23 1.38 4.02
N GLU A 25 -1.21 1.01 4.86
CA GLU A 25 -1.92 2.01 5.67
C GLU A 25 -0.89 2.86 6.42
N PRO A 26 -0.97 4.20 6.30
CA PRO A 26 -0.09 5.05 7.07
C PRO A 26 -0.28 4.70 8.55
N ALA A 27 0.78 4.25 9.17
CA ALA A 27 0.80 3.98 10.59
C ALA A 27 0.16 5.16 11.32
N ASP A 28 -0.91 4.86 12.04
CA ASP A 28 -1.49 5.74 13.02
C ASP A 28 -2.38 6.90 12.56
N SER A 29 -3.61 6.60 12.13
CA SER A 29 -4.73 7.50 12.39
C SER A 29 -5.29 7.24 13.79
N SER A 30 -4.42 7.21 14.78
CA SER A 30 -4.83 7.04 16.17
C SER A 30 -5.29 8.35 16.76
N ALA A 31 -6.56 8.53 16.85
CA ALA A 31 -7.20 9.24 17.97
C ALA A 31 -8.72 9.06 17.93
N VAL A 32 -9.18 7.85 17.71
CA VAL A 32 -10.51 7.48 18.20
C VAL A 32 -10.26 6.49 19.32
N LYS A 33 -10.43 6.93 20.57
CA LYS A 33 -10.55 6.04 21.72
C LYS A 33 -11.63 5.02 21.41
N THR A 34 -11.21 3.86 20.95
CA THR A 34 -12.03 2.67 20.94
C THR A 34 -11.62 1.87 22.16
N ASP A 35 -12.57 1.40 22.94
CA ASP A 35 -12.37 0.53 24.09
C ASP A 35 -11.73 -0.79 23.62
N SER A 36 -10.43 -0.75 23.36
CA SER A 36 -9.60 -1.93 23.33
C SER A 36 -9.35 -2.30 24.79
N VAL A 37 -9.54 -3.55 25.15
CA VAL A 37 -9.17 -4.05 26.48
C VAL A 37 -7.66 -3.92 26.60
N ALA A 38 -7.21 -2.73 27.02
CA ALA A 38 -5.82 -2.50 27.37
C ALA A 38 -5.60 -3.07 28.78
N VAL A 39 -4.93 -4.18 28.89
CA VAL A 39 -4.42 -4.66 30.17
C VAL A 39 -3.16 -3.85 30.46
N ALA A 40 -3.30 -2.84 31.31
CA ALA A 40 -2.13 -2.14 31.86
C ALA A 40 -1.54 -3.02 32.97
N ASP A 41 -0.37 -3.57 32.73
CA ASP A 41 0.43 -4.21 33.76
C ASP A 41 1.13 -3.12 34.61
N SER A 42 1.54 -3.48 35.85
CA SER A 42 2.27 -2.62 36.80
C SER A 42 3.59 -2.05 36.24
N THR A 43 4.06 -2.56 35.12
CA THR A 43 5.27 -2.12 34.39
C THR A 43 5.04 -0.94 33.45
N GLY A 44 3.79 -0.45 33.26
CA GLY A 44 3.47 0.59 32.28
C GLY A 44 3.39 0.09 30.83
N LEU A 45 3.54 -1.22 30.62
CA LEU A 45 3.40 -1.87 29.31
C LEU A 45 1.91 -1.92 28.93
N LYS A 46 1.57 -1.34 27.79
CA LYS A 46 0.22 -1.40 27.21
C LYS A 46 0.21 -2.41 26.08
N THR A 47 -0.66 -3.38 26.15
CA THR A 47 -0.86 -4.36 25.07
C THR A 47 -2.30 -4.27 24.57
N SER A 48 -2.50 -4.41 23.27
CA SER A 48 -3.83 -4.50 22.68
C SER A 48 -3.87 -5.55 21.59
N ARG A 49 -5.03 -6.16 21.43
CA ARG A 49 -5.33 -7.12 20.38
C ARG A 49 -6.55 -6.63 19.62
N GLU A 50 -6.48 -6.64 18.31
CA GLU A 50 -7.53 -6.11 17.47
C GLU A 50 -7.68 -6.93 16.20
N GLY A 51 -8.88 -7.42 15.94
CA GLY A 51 -9.27 -8.00 14.65
C GLY A 51 -10.02 -6.96 13.84
N THR A 52 -9.66 -6.78 12.58
CA THR A 52 -10.32 -5.86 11.66
C THR A 52 -10.82 -6.61 10.45
N LEU A 53 -12.12 -6.56 10.22
CA LEU A 53 -12.74 -6.98 8.96
C LEU A 53 -12.92 -5.74 8.09
N SER A 54 -12.39 -5.77 6.89
CA SER A 54 -12.52 -4.69 5.92
C SER A 54 -13.19 -5.18 4.65
N ILE A 55 -13.97 -4.30 4.02
CA ILE A 55 -14.47 -4.45 2.66
C ILE A 55 -13.81 -3.34 1.86
N VAL A 56 -12.92 -3.71 0.96
CA VAL A 56 -12.21 -2.78 0.10
C VAL A 56 -12.94 -2.71 -1.23
N SER A 57 -13.51 -1.55 -1.53
CA SER A 57 -14.19 -1.29 -2.80
C SER A 57 -13.29 -0.41 -3.65
N LEU A 58 -13.00 -0.87 -4.86
CA LEU A 58 -12.14 -0.19 -5.83
C LEU A 58 -12.93 0.20 -7.06
N LEU A 59 -12.69 1.41 -7.51
CA LEU A 59 -13.15 1.90 -8.81
C LEU A 59 -11.92 2.27 -9.62
N LEU A 60 -11.75 1.60 -10.75
CA LEU A 60 -10.71 1.87 -11.72
C LEU A 60 -11.29 2.73 -12.84
N PRO A 61 -10.81 3.94 -13.03
CA PRO A 61 -11.22 4.80 -14.15
C PRO A 61 -10.64 4.29 -15.47
N HIS A 62 -11.18 4.81 -16.58
CA HIS A 62 -10.80 4.42 -17.94
C HIS A 62 -9.27 4.40 -18.17
N ASN A 63 -8.56 5.41 -17.70
CA ASN A 63 -7.10 5.49 -17.87
C ASN A 63 -6.35 4.29 -17.26
N SER A 64 -6.85 3.74 -16.14
CA SER A 64 -6.30 2.52 -15.54
C SER A 64 -6.70 1.25 -16.28
N LEU A 65 -7.69 1.30 -17.14
CA LEU A 65 -8.23 0.18 -17.90
C LEU A 65 -7.73 0.13 -19.34
N LYS A 66 -7.17 1.23 -19.88
CA LYS A 66 -6.70 1.32 -21.26
C LYS A 66 -5.67 0.26 -21.65
N ASN A 67 -4.95 -0.28 -20.65
CA ASN A 67 -3.96 -1.35 -20.84
C ASN A 67 -4.55 -2.76 -20.65
N SER A 68 -5.88 -2.92 -20.58
CA SER A 68 -6.55 -4.21 -20.45
C SER A 68 -7.18 -4.62 -21.77
N GLU A 69 -6.84 -5.79 -22.30
CA GLU A 69 -7.43 -6.32 -23.54
C GLU A 69 -8.96 -6.38 -23.53
N THR A 70 -9.53 -6.63 -22.35
CA THR A 70 -10.98 -6.85 -22.18
C THR A 70 -11.73 -5.61 -21.71
N LEU A 71 -11.07 -4.71 -21.00
CA LEU A 71 -11.71 -3.60 -20.31
C LEU A 71 -11.39 -2.23 -20.91
N HIS A 72 -10.51 -2.16 -21.93
CA HIS A 72 -10.06 -0.90 -22.52
C HIS A 72 -11.20 0.01 -23.02
N ASN A 73 -12.33 -0.59 -23.40
CA ASN A 73 -13.53 0.14 -23.86
C ASN A 73 -14.49 0.51 -22.73
N TRP A 74 -14.19 0.14 -21.47
CA TRP A 74 -15.08 0.44 -20.37
C TRP A 74 -14.75 1.81 -19.76
N PRO A 75 -15.77 2.61 -19.41
CA PRO A 75 -15.54 3.91 -18.80
C PRO A 75 -14.96 3.79 -17.37
N PHE A 76 -15.31 2.74 -16.67
CA PHE A 76 -14.77 2.38 -15.34
C PHE A 76 -15.06 0.92 -15.02
N PHE A 77 -14.36 0.36 -14.07
CA PHE A 77 -14.64 -0.94 -13.47
C PHE A 77 -14.64 -0.85 -11.96
N ALA A 78 -15.63 -1.45 -11.30
CA ALA A 78 -15.76 -1.43 -9.85
C ALA A 78 -15.96 -2.84 -9.29
N PHE A 79 -15.37 -3.10 -8.13
CA PHE A 79 -15.53 -4.36 -7.40
C PHE A 79 -15.21 -4.16 -5.91
N ALA A 80 -15.56 -5.15 -5.11
CA ALA A 80 -15.30 -5.14 -3.67
C ALA A 80 -14.75 -6.50 -3.21
N VAL A 81 -13.79 -6.47 -2.31
CA VAL A 81 -13.16 -7.65 -1.74
C VAL A 81 -13.08 -7.58 -0.23
N PRO A 82 -13.32 -8.70 0.47
CA PRO A 82 -13.09 -8.79 1.89
C PRO A 82 -11.61 -8.96 2.20
N ALA A 83 -11.17 -8.36 3.31
CA ALA A 83 -9.87 -8.56 3.91
C ALA A 83 -10.01 -8.64 5.41
N TYR A 84 -9.27 -9.53 6.04
CA TYR A 84 -9.20 -9.64 7.48
C TYR A 84 -7.77 -9.45 7.95
N THR A 85 -7.59 -8.58 8.96
CA THR A 85 -6.28 -8.33 9.55
C THR A 85 -6.39 -8.48 11.07
N TYR A 86 -5.46 -9.19 11.65
CA TYR A 86 -5.31 -9.29 13.10
C TYR A 86 -4.03 -8.61 13.54
N HIS A 87 -4.16 -7.72 14.54
CA HIS A 87 -3.06 -6.95 15.10
C HIS A 87 -2.85 -7.29 16.57
N PHE A 88 -1.59 -7.49 16.94
CA PHE A 88 -1.12 -7.46 18.32
C PHE A 88 -0.17 -6.28 18.47
N LYS A 89 -0.55 -5.31 19.30
CA LYS A 89 0.21 -4.08 19.53
C LYS A 89 0.77 -4.06 20.94
N VAL A 90 1.97 -3.57 21.06
CA VAL A 90 2.68 -3.34 22.33
C VAL A 90 3.15 -1.90 22.35
N GLN A 91 2.91 -1.20 23.43
CA GLN A 91 3.44 0.16 23.63
C GLN A 91 3.97 0.29 25.06
N GLN A 92 5.14 0.89 25.17
CA GLN A 92 5.73 1.23 26.47
C GLN A 92 6.24 2.66 26.44
N ASP A 93 5.79 3.47 27.39
CA ASP A 93 6.22 4.85 27.53
C ASP A 93 7.35 4.94 28.55
N PHE A 94 8.47 5.53 28.17
CA PHE A 94 9.63 5.82 29.01
C PHE A 94 9.64 7.32 29.36
N GLY A 95 8.78 7.69 30.31
CA GLY A 95 8.55 9.07 30.65
C GLY A 95 7.73 9.82 29.60
N LYS A 96 7.97 11.14 29.45
CA LYS A 96 7.23 12.00 28.53
C LYS A 96 7.88 12.15 27.15
N LEU A 97 9.12 11.69 26.99
CA LEU A 97 9.93 12.02 25.83
C LEU A 97 10.14 10.83 24.89
N LEU A 98 10.04 9.61 25.40
CA LEU A 98 10.36 8.41 24.64
C LEU A 98 9.23 7.38 24.80
N SER A 99 8.80 6.79 23.71
CA SER A 99 7.95 5.61 23.71
C SER A 99 8.47 4.55 22.73
N PHE A 100 8.26 3.31 23.09
CA PHE A 100 8.48 2.15 22.21
C PHE A 100 7.12 1.65 21.72
N LYS A 101 7.05 1.32 20.44
CA LYS A 101 5.88 0.71 19.81
C LYS A 101 6.28 -0.58 19.12
N GLY A 102 5.53 -1.64 19.32
CA GLY A 102 5.69 -2.91 18.63
C GLY A 102 4.37 -3.34 18.02
N LEU A 103 4.41 -3.90 16.84
CA LEU A 103 3.26 -4.43 16.12
C LEU A 103 3.61 -5.81 15.56
N ALA A 104 2.77 -6.79 15.81
CA ALA A 104 2.72 -8.03 15.03
C ALA A 104 1.36 -8.10 14.35
N ALA A 105 1.33 -8.30 13.05
CA ALA A 105 0.11 -8.37 12.28
C ALA A 105 0.11 -9.58 11.36
N GLY A 106 -1.08 -10.17 11.16
CA GLY A 106 -1.33 -11.17 10.14
C GLY A 106 -2.52 -10.73 9.32
N ASP A 107 -2.42 -10.81 8.01
CA ASP A 107 -3.50 -10.49 7.08
C ASP A 107 -3.82 -11.67 6.17
N VAL A 108 -5.09 -11.79 5.87
CA VAL A 108 -5.63 -12.74 4.92
C VAL A 108 -6.61 -12.00 4.02
N ASN A 109 -6.39 -12.10 2.75
CA ASN A 109 -7.29 -11.54 1.76
C ASN A 109 -7.38 -12.48 0.56
N PHE A 110 -8.22 -12.13 -0.40
CA PHE A 110 -8.42 -12.93 -1.60
C PHE A 110 -7.12 -13.18 -2.40
N ALA A 111 -6.17 -12.30 -2.29
CA ALA A 111 -4.95 -12.32 -3.11
C ALA A 111 -3.78 -13.03 -2.42
N GLY A 112 -3.83 -13.18 -1.10
CA GLY A 112 -2.73 -13.77 -0.37
C GLY A 112 -2.85 -13.75 1.14
N VAL A 113 -1.79 -14.19 1.76
CA VAL A 113 -1.61 -14.23 3.22
C VAL A 113 -0.29 -13.56 3.53
N GLY A 114 -0.30 -12.69 4.54
CA GLY A 114 0.89 -11.94 4.96
C GLY A 114 1.09 -11.95 6.46
N LEU A 115 2.34 -11.81 6.86
CA LEU A 115 2.78 -11.58 8.25
C LEU A 115 3.68 -10.36 8.27
N LYS A 116 3.55 -9.56 9.33
CA LYS A 116 4.27 -8.32 9.53
C LYS A 116 4.69 -8.16 10.98
N LEU A 117 5.92 -7.77 11.21
CA LEU A 117 6.46 -7.36 12.49
C LEU A 117 7.03 -5.97 12.35
N ASP A 118 6.65 -5.05 13.21
CA ASP A 118 7.15 -3.68 13.21
C ASP A 118 7.59 -3.29 14.62
N ALA A 119 8.68 -2.56 14.72
CA ALA A 119 9.19 -2.00 15.96
C ALA A 119 9.65 -0.57 15.72
N ALA A 120 9.17 0.36 16.52
CA ALA A 120 9.50 1.77 16.41
C ALA A 120 9.78 2.43 17.76
N ILE A 121 10.63 3.42 17.73
CA ILE A 121 10.91 4.35 18.83
C ILE A 121 10.35 5.72 18.43
N GLU A 122 9.58 6.30 19.31
CA GLU A 122 8.99 7.62 19.13
C GLU A 122 9.57 8.60 20.14
N LEU A 123 10.09 9.73 19.66
CA LEU A 123 10.66 10.80 20.45
C LEU A 123 9.68 11.98 20.51
N MET A 124 9.28 12.41 21.71
CA MET A 124 8.40 13.55 21.98
C MET A 124 7.05 13.51 21.24
N HIS A 125 6.62 12.33 20.77
CA HIS A 125 5.48 12.16 19.88
C HIS A 125 5.60 12.94 18.55
N LEU A 126 6.83 13.32 18.17
CA LEU A 126 7.12 14.09 16.95
C LEU A 126 7.93 13.28 15.95
N LEU A 127 9.00 12.62 16.39
CA LEU A 127 9.89 11.86 15.53
C LEU A 127 9.76 10.37 15.82
N GLU A 128 9.42 9.59 14.81
CA GLU A 128 9.37 8.14 14.85
C GLU A 128 10.49 7.55 13.99
N LEU A 129 11.17 6.55 14.53
CA LEU A 129 12.19 5.76 13.84
C LEU A 129 11.83 4.29 14.02
N GLY A 130 11.66 3.56 12.95
CA GLY A 130 11.23 2.16 13.02
C GLY A 130 11.85 1.24 11.98
N ALA A 131 11.69 -0.05 12.25
CA ALA A 131 12.06 -1.12 11.35
C ALA A 131 10.95 -2.16 11.32
N GLU A 132 10.63 -2.61 10.13
CA GLU A 132 9.59 -3.60 9.86
C GLU A 132 10.19 -4.78 9.11
N ALA A 133 9.75 -5.99 9.43
CA ALA A 133 9.96 -7.19 8.63
C ALA A 133 8.62 -7.73 8.19
N ASN A 134 8.51 -8.15 6.94
CA ASN A 134 7.29 -8.74 6.40
C ASN A 134 7.60 -9.96 5.53
N THR A 135 6.62 -10.85 5.44
CA THR A 135 6.64 -11.97 4.51
C THR A 135 5.22 -12.32 4.10
N GLY A 136 5.06 -12.85 2.92
CA GLY A 136 3.74 -13.24 2.43
C GLY A 136 3.84 -14.10 1.17
N THR A 137 2.74 -14.77 0.88
CA THR A 137 2.59 -15.56 -0.35
C THR A 137 1.26 -15.22 -1.01
N ALA A 138 1.23 -15.33 -2.31
CA ALA A 138 0.03 -15.05 -3.09
C ALA A 138 -0.76 -16.31 -3.38
N LEU A 139 -2.07 -16.12 -3.53
CA LEU A 139 -2.99 -17.14 -4.01
C LEU A 139 -3.13 -16.97 -5.53
N ASN A 140 -2.27 -17.63 -6.30
CA ASN A 140 -2.37 -17.62 -7.77
C ASN A 140 -3.54 -18.49 -8.24
N TYR A 141 -4.35 -17.97 -9.16
CA TYR A 141 -5.56 -18.64 -9.66
C TYR A 141 -5.43 -19.04 -11.15
N GLY A 142 -4.52 -19.95 -11.47
CA GLY A 142 -4.27 -20.42 -12.83
C GLY A 142 -3.76 -19.32 -13.78
N GLU A 143 -3.59 -19.61 -15.04
CA GLU A 143 -3.00 -18.70 -16.06
C GLU A 143 -3.66 -17.31 -16.15
N THR A 144 -4.82 -17.17 -15.57
CA THR A 144 -5.63 -15.93 -15.62
C THR A 144 -5.34 -14.93 -14.49
N ALA A 145 -4.65 -15.34 -13.42
CA ALA A 145 -4.48 -14.52 -12.23
C ALA A 145 -3.14 -14.76 -11.55
N THR A 146 -2.08 -14.28 -12.16
CA THR A 146 -0.76 -14.28 -11.54
C THR A 146 -0.65 -13.08 -10.59
N PHE A 147 -0.63 -13.39 -9.33
CA PHE A 147 -0.47 -12.39 -8.30
C PHE A 147 0.99 -12.24 -7.89
N MET A 148 1.72 -13.32 -7.96
CA MET A 148 3.13 -13.34 -7.70
C MET A 148 3.77 -14.32 -8.67
N GLY A 149 4.87 -13.93 -9.28
CA GLY A 149 5.58 -14.75 -10.25
C GLY A 149 6.68 -13.97 -10.93
N VAL A 150 7.61 -14.69 -11.54
CA VAL A 150 8.77 -14.14 -12.26
C VAL A 150 8.40 -13.83 -13.70
N TYR A 151 8.92 -12.74 -14.23
CA TYR A 151 8.69 -12.34 -15.62
C TYR A 151 9.52 -13.20 -16.58
N ASP A 152 8.84 -13.84 -17.50
CA ASP A 152 9.43 -14.61 -18.60
C ASP A 152 9.53 -13.72 -19.84
N THR A 153 10.74 -13.34 -20.23
CA THR A 153 10.99 -12.45 -21.36
C THR A 153 10.64 -13.05 -22.72
N GLU A 154 10.70 -14.38 -22.85
CA GLU A 154 10.34 -15.08 -24.10
C GLU A 154 8.83 -15.09 -24.30
N LYS A 155 8.09 -15.44 -23.23
CA LYS A 155 6.63 -15.49 -23.26
C LYS A 155 5.99 -14.13 -23.05
N ARG A 156 6.76 -13.11 -22.66
CA ARG A 156 6.31 -11.76 -22.31
C ARG A 156 5.17 -11.76 -21.30
N ASN A 157 5.28 -12.65 -20.31
CA ASN A 157 4.28 -12.83 -19.27
C ASN A 157 4.92 -13.32 -17.97
N TYR A 158 4.19 -13.28 -16.87
CA TYR A 158 4.67 -13.78 -15.59
C TYR A 158 4.44 -15.29 -15.49
N ARG A 159 5.52 -16.03 -15.18
CA ARG A 159 5.45 -17.42 -14.78
C ARG A 159 4.79 -17.51 -13.41
N GLN A 160 3.78 -18.35 -13.29
CA GLN A 160 3.15 -18.63 -12.02
C GLN A 160 3.89 -19.73 -11.29
N ASP A 161 4.19 -19.47 -10.03
CA ASP A 161 4.63 -20.53 -9.14
C ASP A 161 3.41 -21.16 -8.44
N ALA A 162 3.55 -22.40 -7.98
CA ALA A 162 2.47 -23.07 -7.25
C ALA A 162 2.18 -22.32 -5.94
N MET A 163 0.94 -22.38 -5.48
CA MET A 163 0.55 -21.74 -4.22
C MET A 163 1.41 -22.26 -3.07
N PHE A 164 1.90 -21.34 -2.23
CA PHE A 164 2.69 -21.61 -1.02
C PHE A 164 4.07 -22.28 -1.27
N THR A 165 4.54 -22.39 -2.51
CA THR A 165 5.90 -22.87 -2.78
C THR A 165 6.92 -21.75 -2.67
N GLU A 166 6.53 -20.56 -3.09
CA GLU A 166 7.38 -19.40 -3.07
C GLU A 166 6.74 -18.28 -2.25
N TYR A 167 7.56 -17.42 -1.67
CA TYR A 167 7.13 -16.31 -0.83
C TYR A 167 7.97 -15.06 -1.07
N ALA A 168 7.33 -13.91 -0.93
CA ALA A 168 8.03 -12.64 -0.85
C ALA A 168 8.35 -12.31 0.61
N TYR A 169 9.50 -11.71 0.83
CA TYR A 169 9.90 -11.19 2.14
C TYR A 169 10.57 -9.84 1.99
N GLY A 170 10.58 -9.08 3.05
CA GLY A 170 11.19 -7.76 3.03
C GLY A 170 11.48 -7.19 4.39
N MET A 171 12.30 -6.15 4.37
CA MET A 171 12.60 -5.30 5.53
C MET A 171 12.40 -3.86 5.12
N ARG A 172 11.77 -3.06 5.99
CA ARG A 172 11.54 -1.64 5.78
C ARG A 172 12.09 -0.85 6.96
N TYR A 173 12.97 0.08 6.70
CA TYR A 173 13.37 1.11 7.64
C TYR A 173 12.54 2.35 7.37
N HIS A 174 11.92 2.91 8.39
CA HIS A 174 11.05 4.06 8.22
C HIS A 174 11.31 5.12 9.27
N THR A 175 11.10 6.37 8.88
CA THR A 175 11.09 7.51 9.78
C THR A 175 9.92 8.41 9.46
N ALA A 176 9.35 9.01 10.51
CA ALA A 176 8.28 9.97 10.36
C ALA A 176 8.48 11.16 11.31
N LEU A 177 8.31 12.37 10.77
CA LEU A 177 8.27 13.61 11.55
C LEU A 177 6.85 14.15 11.53
N THR A 178 6.24 14.29 12.70
CA THR A 178 4.87 14.79 12.86
C THR A 178 4.88 16.14 13.53
N ILE A 179 4.35 17.16 12.88
CA ILE A 179 4.31 18.55 13.38
C ILE A 179 2.85 18.99 13.52
N PRO A 180 2.30 19.05 14.76
CA PRO A 180 0.98 19.59 14.98
C PRO A 180 1.00 21.13 14.89
N LEU A 181 0.40 21.70 13.86
CA LEU A 181 0.40 23.15 13.63
C LEU A 181 -0.41 23.90 14.70
N LEU A 182 -1.28 23.20 15.45
CA LEU A 182 -1.99 23.78 16.59
C LEU A 182 -1.05 24.38 17.67
N ALA A 183 0.21 23.92 17.73
CA ALA A 183 1.22 24.50 18.62
C ALA A 183 1.59 25.94 18.22
N PHE A 184 1.38 26.32 16.97
CA PHE A 184 1.76 27.62 16.39
C PHE A 184 0.57 28.47 15.96
N LEU A 185 -0.65 27.90 15.91
CA LEU A 185 -1.86 28.56 15.48
C LEU A 185 -2.80 28.86 16.65
N PRO A 186 -3.68 29.86 16.53
CA PRO A 186 -4.73 30.13 17.54
C PRO A 186 -5.59 28.88 17.76
N LYS A 187 -5.95 28.60 19.00
CA LYS A 187 -6.80 27.47 19.35
C LYS A 187 -8.21 27.65 18.79
N SER A 188 -8.57 26.82 17.83
CA SER A 188 -9.88 26.77 17.20
C SER A 188 -10.14 25.33 16.71
N ASP A 189 -11.40 24.96 16.54
CA ASP A 189 -11.76 23.66 15.93
C ASP A 189 -11.30 23.54 14.47
N TRP A 190 -11.02 24.66 13.81
CA TRP A 190 -10.55 24.73 12.43
C TRP A 190 -9.02 24.73 12.27
N THR A 191 -8.26 24.82 13.36
CA THR A 191 -6.79 24.89 13.34
C THR A 191 -6.11 23.58 13.70
N LYS A 192 -6.86 22.48 13.77
CA LYS A 192 -6.34 21.14 14.05
C LYS A 192 -5.70 20.51 12.82
N ILE A 193 -4.57 21.07 12.41
CA ILE A 193 -3.80 20.66 11.25
C ILE A 193 -2.51 19.99 11.71
N ILE A 194 -2.16 18.87 11.07
CA ILE A 194 -0.92 18.13 11.32
C ILE A 194 -0.19 17.98 10.00
N LEU A 195 1.10 18.29 9.99
CA LEU A 195 2.02 17.96 8.89
C LEU A 195 2.81 16.73 9.28
N LYS A 196 2.86 15.74 8.40
CA LYS A 196 3.68 14.54 8.58
C LYS A 196 4.62 14.40 7.39
N GLY A 197 5.93 14.34 7.66
CA GLY A 197 6.95 13.96 6.68
C GLY A 197 7.36 12.52 6.92
N THR A 198 7.60 11.74 5.88
CA THR A 198 8.03 10.34 5.98
C THR A 198 9.19 10.05 5.04
N ALA A 199 10.10 9.17 5.46
CA ALA A 199 11.12 8.60 4.59
C ALA A 199 11.23 7.11 4.88
N GLU A 200 11.31 6.30 3.84
CA GLU A 200 11.35 4.85 3.92
C GLU A 200 12.43 4.29 2.99
N LEU A 201 13.10 3.25 3.44
CA LEU A 201 13.97 2.41 2.63
C LEU A 201 13.51 0.96 2.83
N LYS A 202 13.02 0.33 1.77
CA LYS A 202 12.46 -1.02 1.79
C LYS A 202 13.30 -1.94 0.91
N TYR A 203 13.80 -3.02 1.49
CA TYR A 203 14.30 -4.17 0.76
C TYR A 203 13.14 -5.13 0.51
N SER A 204 13.03 -5.66 -0.69
CA SER A 204 12.04 -6.70 -1.02
C SER A 204 12.71 -7.77 -1.87
N ALA A 205 12.39 -9.02 -1.59
CA ALA A 205 12.87 -10.16 -2.36
C ALA A 205 11.77 -11.22 -2.50
N TYR A 206 11.86 -11.99 -3.56
CA TYR A 206 10.99 -13.11 -3.87
C TYR A 206 11.83 -14.37 -4.07
N THR A 207 11.48 -15.46 -3.39
CA THR A 207 12.28 -16.69 -3.39
C THR A 207 12.32 -17.39 -4.76
N GLY A 208 11.27 -17.18 -5.59
CA GLY A 208 11.19 -17.72 -6.93
C GLY A 208 11.95 -16.92 -8.00
N ALA A 209 12.53 -15.74 -7.65
CA ALA A 209 13.28 -14.90 -8.57
C ALA A 209 14.79 -15.00 -8.30
N GLU A 210 15.56 -15.17 -9.36
CA GLU A 210 17.01 -15.03 -9.32
C GLU A 210 17.45 -13.57 -9.26
N ASP A 211 18.76 -13.33 -9.18
CA ASP A 211 19.31 -11.97 -9.17
C ASP A 211 18.96 -11.25 -10.47
N LYS A 212 18.52 -9.99 -10.35
CA LYS A 212 18.09 -9.10 -11.44
C LYS A 212 16.82 -9.51 -12.20
N GLU A 213 16.23 -10.66 -11.90
CA GLU A 213 14.95 -11.03 -12.49
C GLU A 213 13.82 -10.13 -11.97
N VAL A 214 12.95 -9.71 -12.88
CA VAL A 214 11.74 -8.98 -12.52
C VAL A 214 10.66 -9.96 -12.09
N TRP A 215 10.06 -9.68 -10.96
CA TRP A 215 8.91 -10.40 -10.44
C TRP A 215 7.76 -9.46 -10.12
N LYS A 216 6.58 -10.00 -10.04
CA LYS A 216 5.36 -9.23 -9.77
C LYS A 216 4.95 -9.38 -8.31
N ALA A 217 4.67 -8.24 -7.67
CA ALA A 217 3.95 -8.18 -6.40
C ALA A 217 2.74 -7.26 -6.60
N GLY A 218 1.59 -7.86 -6.73
CA GLY A 218 0.41 -7.10 -7.09
C GLY A 218 0.49 -6.53 -8.51
N ASN A 219 0.38 -5.22 -8.64
CA ASN A 219 0.53 -4.53 -9.93
C ASN A 219 1.90 -3.87 -10.11
N GLU A 220 2.83 -4.11 -9.18
CA GLU A 220 4.17 -3.54 -9.26
C GLU A 220 5.16 -4.56 -9.84
N ASN A 221 6.00 -4.06 -10.75
CA ASN A 221 7.18 -4.75 -11.20
C ASN A 221 8.29 -4.53 -10.18
N MET A 222 8.82 -5.61 -9.62
CA MET A 222 9.82 -5.61 -8.56
C MET A 222 11.06 -6.36 -9.01
N VAL A 223 12.17 -6.08 -8.37
CA VAL A 223 13.38 -6.93 -8.37
C VAL A 223 13.78 -7.18 -6.93
N ASN A 224 14.64 -8.16 -6.70
CA ASN A 224 15.25 -8.38 -5.40
C ASN A 224 16.21 -7.23 -5.11
N GLY A 225 15.76 -6.24 -4.32
CA GLY A 225 16.53 -5.01 -4.13
C GLY A 225 15.83 -3.98 -3.26
N PHE A 226 16.42 -2.79 -3.23
CA PHE A 226 15.95 -1.67 -2.42
C PHE A 226 15.10 -0.69 -3.21
N LYS A 227 13.96 -0.30 -2.60
CA LYS A 227 13.14 0.86 -3.00
C LYS A 227 13.19 1.92 -1.92
N TYR A 228 13.17 3.18 -2.32
CA TYR A 228 12.97 4.31 -1.39
C TYR A 228 11.59 4.93 -1.61
N LYS A 229 11.09 5.56 -0.56
CA LYS A 229 9.88 6.38 -0.61
C LYS A 229 10.03 7.57 0.32
N TYR A 230 9.73 8.74 -0.19
CA TYR A 230 9.63 9.98 0.58
C TYR A 230 8.21 10.49 0.48
N GLY A 231 7.66 10.98 1.58
CA GLY A 231 6.30 11.45 1.60
C GLY A 231 6.08 12.65 2.48
N GLY A 232 5.05 13.41 2.11
CA GLY A 232 4.48 14.48 2.93
C GLY A 232 2.97 14.30 3.02
N THR A 233 2.41 14.43 4.21
CA THR A 233 0.96 14.33 4.43
C THR A 233 0.48 15.54 5.22
N LEU A 234 -0.51 16.22 4.67
CA LEU A 234 -1.30 17.22 5.38
C LEU A 234 -2.54 16.52 5.94
N ILE A 235 -2.73 16.56 7.25
CA ILE A 235 -3.88 15.99 7.94
C ILE A 235 -4.68 17.12 8.57
N TYR A 236 -5.96 17.18 8.25
CA TYR A 236 -6.88 18.13 8.82
C TYR A 236 -7.96 17.40 9.61
N MET A 237 -7.96 17.61 10.93
CA MET A 237 -8.99 17.08 11.82
C MET A 237 -10.19 18.02 11.80
N MET A 238 -11.23 17.63 11.09
CA MET A 238 -12.42 18.45 10.86
C MET A 238 -13.39 18.42 12.04
N PRO A 239 -14.12 19.49 12.30
CA PRO A 239 -15.12 19.54 13.37
C PRO A 239 -16.43 18.81 13.02
N PHE A 240 -16.46 18.03 11.94
CA PHE A 240 -17.65 17.34 11.46
C PHE A 240 -17.77 15.93 12.06
N LYS A 241 -18.93 15.61 12.61
CA LYS A 241 -19.20 14.30 13.23
C LYS A 241 -19.12 13.13 12.23
N ARG A 242 -19.50 13.36 10.96
CA ARG A 242 -19.55 12.31 9.92
C ARG A 242 -18.26 12.22 9.12
N VAL A 243 -17.55 13.33 8.94
CA VAL A 243 -16.27 13.38 8.22
C VAL A 243 -15.25 14.01 9.18
N PRO A 244 -14.68 13.23 10.09
CA PRO A 244 -13.82 13.78 11.15
C PRO A 244 -12.43 14.16 10.67
N MET A 245 -12.00 13.70 9.48
CA MET A 245 -10.64 13.93 9.01
C MET A 245 -10.58 13.94 7.48
N ALA A 246 -9.79 14.87 6.95
CA ALA A 246 -9.33 14.88 5.57
C ALA A 246 -7.81 14.87 5.53
N MET A 247 -7.24 14.25 4.51
CA MET A 247 -5.79 14.16 4.33
C MET A 247 -5.43 14.37 2.86
N LEU A 248 -4.24 14.92 2.64
CA LEU A 248 -3.61 14.99 1.34
C LEU A 248 -2.20 14.46 1.48
N ALA A 249 -1.92 13.30 0.87
CA ALA A 249 -0.59 12.72 0.83
C ALA A 249 0.06 12.94 -0.54
N VAL A 250 1.34 13.27 -0.53
CA VAL A 250 2.20 13.35 -1.72
C VAL A 250 3.40 12.45 -1.45
N ASN A 251 3.66 11.51 -2.34
CA ASN A 251 4.77 10.57 -2.21
C ASN A 251 5.60 10.53 -3.49
N ALA A 252 6.90 10.32 -3.34
CA ALA A 252 7.83 10.02 -4.41
C ALA A 252 8.53 8.70 -4.08
N SER A 253 8.60 7.77 -5.03
CA SER A 253 9.23 6.47 -4.84
C SER A 253 9.97 6.00 -6.09
N GLY A 254 11.02 5.20 -5.88
CA GLY A 254 11.82 4.63 -6.95
C GLY A 254 12.71 3.50 -6.43
N PHE A 255 13.35 2.78 -7.33
CA PHE A 255 14.39 1.83 -6.97
C PHE A 255 15.67 2.57 -6.56
N LYS A 256 16.43 2.01 -5.63
CA LYS A 256 17.67 2.63 -5.18
C LYS A 256 18.78 2.47 -6.21
N HIS A 257 18.79 1.36 -6.94
CA HIS A 257 19.80 1.04 -7.94
C HIS A 257 19.14 0.53 -9.21
N GLU A 258 19.44 1.19 -10.33
CA GLU A 258 18.95 0.79 -11.66
C GLU A 258 19.57 -0.52 -12.13
N TYR A 259 20.82 -0.79 -11.74
CA TYR A 259 21.56 -1.97 -12.10
C TYR A 259 21.15 -3.25 -11.33
N ASP A 260 20.21 -3.12 -10.38
CA ASP A 260 19.54 -4.28 -9.77
C ASP A 260 18.60 -4.98 -10.78
N PHE A 261 18.33 -4.35 -11.93
CA PHE A 261 17.62 -4.94 -13.06
C PHE A 261 18.56 -5.54 -14.08
N ASP A 262 18.11 -6.55 -14.82
CA ASP A 262 18.83 -7.06 -15.98
C ASP A 262 18.87 -6.01 -17.10
N ASP A 263 19.94 -6.01 -17.89
CA ASP A 263 20.17 -5.08 -19.02
C ASP A 263 19.04 -5.12 -20.08
N VAL A 264 18.30 -6.23 -20.17
CA VAL A 264 17.14 -6.35 -21.06
C VAL A 264 16.04 -5.32 -20.73
N TYR A 265 15.99 -4.84 -19.48
CA TYR A 265 14.99 -3.86 -19.00
C TYR A 265 15.50 -2.41 -19.01
N LYS A 266 16.66 -2.11 -19.59
CA LYS A 266 17.23 -0.75 -19.61
C LYS A 266 16.28 0.31 -20.19
N ASP A 267 15.52 -0.06 -21.21
CA ASP A 267 14.59 0.85 -21.90
C ASP A 267 13.32 1.12 -21.09
N TYR A 268 13.02 0.30 -20.09
CA TYR A 268 11.97 0.53 -19.08
C TYR A 268 12.31 1.68 -18.13
N ASN A 269 13.58 2.07 -18.04
CA ASN A 269 14.10 3.09 -17.15
C ASN A 269 13.80 2.77 -15.67
N PRO A 270 14.53 1.80 -15.06
CA PRO A 270 14.29 1.37 -13.69
C PRO A 270 14.41 2.46 -12.63
N ASP A 271 15.23 3.51 -12.84
CA ASP A 271 15.42 4.62 -11.91
C ASP A 271 14.36 5.72 -12.02
N PHE A 272 13.33 5.52 -12.84
CA PHE A 272 12.22 6.45 -12.90
C PHE A 272 11.53 6.64 -11.53
N VAL A 273 11.39 7.90 -11.13
CA VAL A 273 10.69 8.27 -9.89
C VAL A 273 9.20 8.44 -10.15
N THR A 274 8.40 7.56 -9.57
CA THR A 274 6.95 7.70 -9.54
C THR A 274 6.56 8.70 -8.46
N VAL A 275 5.68 9.64 -8.80
CA VAL A 275 5.11 10.60 -7.85
C VAL A 275 3.61 10.38 -7.75
N SER A 276 3.08 10.28 -6.55
CA SER A 276 1.64 10.11 -6.32
C SER A 276 1.06 11.21 -5.44
N ILE A 277 -0.17 11.60 -5.73
CA ILE A 277 -0.97 12.54 -4.94
C ILE A 277 -2.26 11.82 -4.57
N THR A 278 -2.52 11.72 -3.26
CA THR A 278 -3.65 10.94 -2.75
C THR A 278 -4.46 11.75 -1.75
N PRO A 279 -5.54 12.42 -2.18
CA PRO A 279 -6.54 12.95 -1.26
C PRO A 279 -7.32 11.81 -0.60
N MET A 280 -7.59 11.96 0.69
CA MET A 280 -8.31 10.96 1.50
C MET A 280 -9.27 11.66 2.45
N ALA A 281 -10.38 10.98 2.79
CA ALA A 281 -11.32 11.43 3.79
C ALA A 281 -11.81 10.26 4.64
N SER A 282 -11.75 10.41 5.95
CA SER A 282 -12.34 9.46 6.89
C SER A 282 -13.83 9.75 7.05
N ILE A 283 -14.66 8.71 7.01
CA ILE A 283 -16.12 8.81 7.08
C ILE A 283 -16.62 7.90 8.20
N LYS A 284 -17.31 8.47 9.18
CA LYS A 284 -17.99 7.69 10.21
C LYS A 284 -19.34 7.21 9.69
N VAL A 285 -19.40 5.95 9.26
CA VAL A 285 -20.63 5.35 8.70
C VAL A 285 -21.63 5.02 9.83
N SER A 286 -21.14 4.42 10.92
CA SER A 286 -21.93 4.12 12.12
C SER A 286 -21.04 4.07 13.37
N GLN A 287 -21.60 3.66 14.52
CA GLN A 287 -20.80 3.47 15.75
C GLN A 287 -19.76 2.34 15.61
N LYS A 288 -20.04 1.32 14.77
CA LYS A 288 -19.18 0.13 14.60
C LYS A 288 -18.42 0.13 13.27
N TRP A 289 -18.80 0.97 12.31
CA TRP A 289 -18.23 0.98 10.97
C TRP A 289 -17.61 2.34 10.65
N ASN A 290 -16.36 2.30 10.24
CA ASN A 290 -15.65 3.46 9.71
C ASN A 290 -15.39 3.25 8.22
N GLY A 291 -15.42 4.31 7.46
CA GLY A 291 -15.10 4.34 6.05
C GLY A 291 -13.89 5.25 5.79
N MET A 292 -13.11 4.94 4.77
CA MET A 292 -12.10 5.81 4.21
C MET A 292 -12.29 5.88 2.70
N LEU A 293 -12.47 7.08 2.18
CA LEU A 293 -12.49 7.35 0.75
C LEU A 293 -11.14 7.93 0.34
N MET A 294 -10.56 7.41 -0.73
CA MET A 294 -9.33 7.92 -1.30
C MET A 294 -9.35 7.89 -2.83
N ALA A 295 -8.61 8.80 -3.45
CA ALA A 295 -8.33 8.78 -4.87
C ALA A 295 -6.82 8.93 -5.07
N SER A 296 -6.24 8.16 -5.98
CA SER A 296 -4.80 8.21 -6.26
C SER A 296 -4.57 8.68 -7.70
N VAL A 297 -3.84 9.78 -7.81
CA VAL A 297 -3.33 10.31 -9.08
C VAL A 297 -1.82 10.13 -9.05
N SER A 298 -1.24 9.52 -10.07
CA SER A 298 0.21 9.31 -10.14
C SER A 298 0.81 9.76 -11.47
N ARG A 299 2.07 10.21 -11.38
CA ARG A 299 2.95 10.42 -12.51
C ARG A 299 3.73 9.14 -12.73
N ASP A 300 3.48 8.50 -13.85
CA ASP A 300 4.07 7.22 -14.20
C ASP A 300 4.81 7.28 -15.54
N ARG A 301 5.48 6.18 -15.89
CA ARG A 301 6.16 6.04 -17.18
C ARG A 301 5.17 6.12 -18.32
N LYS A 302 5.56 6.83 -19.39
CA LYS A 302 4.87 6.80 -20.68
C LYS A 302 5.73 6.03 -21.66
N PHE A 303 5.16 4.99 -22.29
CA PHE A 303 5.85 4.13 -23.24
C PHE A 303 5.57 4.51 -24.70
N GLU A 304 6.47 4.18 -25.59
CA GLU A 304 6.35 4.48 -27.02
C GLU A 304 5.14 3.80 -27.66
N ASN A 305 4.88 2.55 -27.26
CA ASN A 305 3.72 1.79 -27.71
C ASN A 305 2.89 1.34 -26.51
N HIS A 306 1.79 2.03 -26.24
CA HIS A 306 0.80 1.52 -25.30
C HIS A 306 0.06 0.34 -25.91
N ARG A 307 0.60 -0.85 -25.76
CA ARG A 307 -0.10 -2.08 -26.14
C ARG A 307 -0.52 -2.85 -24.88
N TYR A 308 -1.63 -3.48 -24.98
CA TYR A 308 -2.13 -4.45 -24.04
C TYR A 308 -1.39 -5.77 -24.21
N PRO A 309 -1.00 -6.48 -23.15
CA PRO A 309 -1.18 -6.19 -21.72
C PRO A 309 -0.02 -5.39 -21.11
N THR A 310 -0.17 -4.93 -19.86
CA THR A 310 0.87 -4.22 -19.07
C THR A 310 2.18 -4.99 -18.94
N THR A 311 2.16 -6.30 -19.12
CA THR A 311 3.35 -7.17 -19.14
C THR A 311 4.34 -6.79 -20.24
N GLU A 312 3.89 -6.21 -21.35
CA GLU A 312 4.79 -5.78 -22.41
C GLU A 312 5.57 -4.50 -22.08
N GLU A 313 5.10 -3.71 -21.10
CA GLU A 313 5.74 -2.45 -20.72
C GLU A 313 7.19 -2.61 -20.26
N LEU A 314 7.53 -3.75 -19.64
CA LEU A 314 8.88 -4.05 -19.18
C LEU A 314 9.93 -4.08 -20.31
N LEU A 315 9.52 -4.43 -21.53
CA LEU A 315 10.39 -4.53 -22.70
C LEU A 315 10.22 -3.34 -23.66
N GLN A 316 9.49 -2.30 -23.24
CA GLN A 316 9.24 -1.12 -24.05
C GLN A 316 10.11 0.05 -23.62
N LYS A 317 10.39 0.91 -24.60
CA LYS A 317 11.12 2.15 -24.36
C LYS A 317 10.22 3.21 -23.72
N GLN A 318 10.64 3.70 -22.58
CA GLN A 318 10.03 4.88 -21.97
C GLN A 318 10.34 6.11 -22.81
N VAL A 319 9.30 6.86 -23.19
CA VAL A 319 9.42 8.10 -24.00
C VAL A 319 9.06 9.37 -23.21
N GLY A 320 8.66 9.23 -21.96
CA GLY A 320 8.27 10.35 -21.12
C GLY A 320 7.55 9.93 -19.85
N SER A 321 6.72 10.82 -19.34
CA SER A 321 5.85 10.55 -18.18
C SER A 321 4.47 11.13 -18.41
N GLU A 322 3.47 10.54 -17.77
CA GLU A 322 2.08 11.00 -17.81
C GLU A 322 1.44 10.96 -16.43
N TRP A 323 0.44 11.80 -16.20
CA TRP A 323 -0.35 11.83 -14.99
C TRP A 323 -1.69 11.14 -15.23
N ASP A 324 -1.99 10.16 -14.40
CA ASP A 324 -3.22 9.38 -14.51
C ASP A 324 -3.92 9.25 -13.17
N LEU A 325 -5.25 9.27 -13.19
CA LEU A 325 -6.06 8.82 -12.08
C LEU A 325 -6.02 7.29 -12.03
N ARG A 326 -5.27 6.73 -11.07
CA ARG A 326 -5.03 5.29 -10.96
C ARG A 326 -6.21 4.55 -10.37
N THR A 327 -6.76 5.08 -9.30
CA THR A 327 -7.86 4.40 -8.61
C THR A 327 -8.64 5.37 -7.74
N VAL A 328 -9.89 5.03 -7.51
CA VAL A 328 -10.70 5.56 -6.43
C VAL A 328 -11.07 4.38 -5.54
N MET A 329 -10.80 4.49 -4.25
CA MET A 329 -10.96 3.40 -3.29
C MET A 329 -11.87 3.84 -2.15
N PHE A 330 -12.75 2.97 -1.74
CA PHE A 330 -13.53 3.11 -0.52
C PHE A 330 -13.31 1.87 0.36
N ILE A 331 -12.74 2.08 1.53
CA ILE A 331 -12.49 1.03 2.51
C ILE A 331 -13.51 1.20 3.62
N MET A 332 -14.30 0.17 3.89
CA MET A 332 -15.20 0.11 5.02
C MET A 332 -14.69 -0.94 6.00
N SER A 333 -14.42 -0.55 7.24
CA SER A 333 -13.81 -1.42 8.24
C SER A 333 -14.61 -1.47 9.53
N ARG A 334 -14.62 -2.64 10.16
CA ARG A 334 -15.17 -2.90 11.47
C ARG A 334 -14.12 -3.58 12.34
N LYS A 335 -13.91 -3.06 13.54
CA LYS A 335 -13.02 -3.60 14.57
C LYS A 335 -13.80 -4.51 15.53
N PHE A 336 -13.15 -5.55 16.01
CA PHE A 336 -13.67 -6.55 16.95
C PHE A 336 -12.75 -6.69 18.16
#